data_e75d685d813a9767e3dbb619ab6565b5
#
_entry.id   e75d685d813a9767e3dbb619ab6565b5
#
_cell.length_a   1.000
_cell.length_b   1.000
_cell.length_c   1.000
_cell.angle_alpha   90.00
_cell.angle_beta   90.00
_cell.angle_gamma   90.00
#
_symmetry.space_group_name_H-M   'P 1'
#
loop_
_entity.id
_entity.type
_entity.pdbx_description
1 polymer ?
#
loop_
_entity_poly.entity_id
_entity_poly.type
_entity_poly.pdbx_seq_one_letter_code
_entity_poly.pdbx_strand_id
1 'polypeptide(L)'
;MGGTDSPGIICLKPAPAPSNTLPNIDGGNVLLADRTLAAPRELVAGLLHAGTKCVLGGSSKAGKTWLLLALAVCIATGTLFLRWPTTACLVLYINLEIHRAFIKQRLQTIAAKMGLTDLSNLHILTLRGQGVDFDTLLEQIIERIKGERYALIILDPLYKLMVGRSENTAGSVGVLCHQIEQLIERTGAAVVYAHHFTKGNAAKKKAMDRLSGSGVLARDADTIITLTEHQEEGCYAVEMTLRNLPPQPAFVAEWDFPVMKERRDLDPADLKRAGDEDIQDDDLEPLVDLLDENPLTTGEWQAAAEREDYSKATFYRMKQKLVAAKRVKMDQTATFWTRAGDDISQSQVSAVSRVETGETTETAQTNSARQAAPVARASQEISGISSNSQPQTNRRH
;
A
#
# COMPACT_ATOMS: atom_id res chain seq x y z
N MET A 1 11.29 -49.65 15.43
CA MET A 1 11.79 -48.29 15.72
C MET A 1 11.98 -47.58 14.38
N GLY A 2 10.97 -46.93 13.91
CA GLY A 2 11.02 -46.16 12.68
C GLY A 2 11.19 -44.68 13.07
N GLY A 3 12.37 -44.15 12.75
CA GLY A 3 12.64 -42.72 12.90
C GLY A 3 11.81 -41.95 11.88
N THR A 4 10.93 -41.09 12.33
CA THR A 4 10.28 -40.08 11.50
C THR A 4 11.32 -38.99 11.21
N ASP A 5 11.91 -39.03 10.02
CA ASP A 5 12.70 -37.93 9.50
C ASP A 5 11.80 -36.70 9.41
N SER A 6 11.96 -35.78 10.35
CA SER A 6 11.40 -34.42 10.21
C SER A 6 12.04 -33.77 8.98
N PRO A 7 11.27 -33.19 8.05
CA PRO A 7 11.84 -32.52 6.91
C PRO A 7 12.79 -31.42 7.39
N GLY A 8 14.08 -31.57 7.04
CA GLY A 8 15.13 -30.65 7.49
C GLY A 8 14.81 -29.20 7.14
N ILE A 9 14.85 -28.32 8.11
CA ILE A 9 14.71 -26.87 7.94
C ILE A 9 15.82 -26.41 7.02
N ILE A 10 15.47 -25.93 5.82
CA ILE A 10 16.46 -25.43 4.88
C ILE A 10 16.63 -23.93 5.12
N CYS A 11 17.76 -23.56 5.73
CA CYS A 11 18.15 -22.16 5.91
C CYS A 11 18.56 -21.50 4.58
N LEU A 12 18.15 -20.24 4.37
CA LEU A 12 18.65 -19.41 3.28
C LEU A 12 20.16 -19.11 3.46
N LYS A 13 20.88 -18.90 2.35
CA LYS A 13 22.24 -18.34 2.45
C LYS A 13 22.14 -16.89 2.94
N PRO A 14 23.12 -16.40 3.73
CA PRO A 14 23.13 -14.99 4.14
C PRO A 14 23.21 -14.10 2.90
N ALA A 15 22.44 -13.03 2.91
CA ALA A 15 22.62 -11.97 1.92
C ALA A 15 24.04 -11.39 2.07
N PRO A 16 24.73 -11.05 0.98
CA PRO A 16 26.02 -10.37 1.04
C PRO A 16 25.86 -9.04 1.79
N ALA A 17 26.88 -8.63 2.52
CA ALA A 17 26.88 -7.33 3.17
C ALA A 17 26.73 -6.22 2.10
N PRO A 18 25.95 -5.15 2.37
CA PRO A 18 25.80 -4.05 1.43
C PRO A 18 27.17 -3.45 1.12
N SER A 19 27.55 -3.43 -0.15
CA SER A 19 28.80 -2.80 -0.61
C SER A 19 28.49 -1.38 -1.08
N ASN A 20 29.34 -0.42 -0.70
CA ASN A 20 29.27 0.95 -1.24
C ASN A 20 29.79 1.07 -2.68
N THR A 21 30.13 -0.04 -3.32
CA THR A 21 30.63 -0.10 -4.70
C THR A 21 29.57 -0.66 -5.62
N LEU A 22 29.47 -0.10 -6.81
CA LEU A 22 28.60 -0.65 -7.83
C LEU A 22 28.99 -2.11 -8.15
N PRO A 23 28.02 -3.01 -8.33
CA PRO A 23 28.31 -4.37 -8.77
C PRO A 23 28.95 -4.38 -10.17
N ASN A 24 29.57 -5.51 -10.52
CA ASN A 24 30.13 -5.68 -11.85
C ASN A 24 29.03 -5.64 -12.93
N ILE A 25 29.42 -5.18 -14.12
CA ILE A 25 28.58 -5.27 -15.31
C ILE A 25 28.81 -6.63 -15.95
N ASP A 26 27.77 -7.46 -15.98
CA ASP A 26 27.82 -8.78 -16.58
C ASP A 26 27.45 -8.72 -18.07
N GLY A 27 28.27 -9.35 -18.92
CA GLY A 27 27.86 -9.57 -20.31
C GLY A 27 26.72 -10.58 -20.39
N GLY A 28 25.73 -10.36 -21.28
CA GLY A 28 24.57 -11.25 -21.39
C GLY A 28 24.92 -12.74 -21.56
N ASN A 29 25.94 -13.07 -22.35
CA ASN A 29 26.39 -14.45 -22.53
C ASN A 29 27.08 -15.03 -21.28
N VAL A 30 27.72 -14.18 -20.46
CA VAL A 30 28.32 -14.57 -19.17
C VAL A 30 27.20 -14.93 -18.20
N LEU A 31 26.17 -14.09 -18.12
CA LEU A 31 25.01 -14.30 -17.28
C LEU A 31 24.24 -15.58 -17.66
N LEU A 32 24.03 -15.83 -18.97
CA LEU A 32 23.40 -17.07 -19.47
C LEU A 32 24.23 -18.31 -19.17
N ALA A 33 25.54 -18.21 -19.14
CA ALA A 33 26.45 -19.34 -18.86
C ALA A 33 26.63 -19.60 -17.35
N ASP A 34 26.22 -18.65 -16.49
CA ASP A 34 26.37 -18.78 -15.03
C ASP A 34 25.39 -19.80 -14.46
N ARG A 35 25.90 -21.01 -14.26
CA ARG A 35 25.14 -22.10 -13.62
C ARG A 35 25.05 -21.98 -12.09
N THR A 36 25.74 -21.03 -11.49
CA THR A 36 25.71 -20.81 -10.03
C THR A 36 24.56 -19.87 -9.64
N LEU A 37 24.09 -19.06 -10.59
CA LEU A 37 22.96 -18.17 -10.42
C LEU A 37 21.64 -18.95 -10.56
N ALA A 38 21.14 -19.48 -9.46
CA ALA A 38 19.84 -20.15 -9.42
C ALA A 38 18.70 -19.15 -9.17
N ALA A 39 17.50 -19.46 -9.67
CA ALA A 39 16.30 -18.71 -9.31
C ALA A 39 16.11 -18.70 -7.77
N PRO A 40 15.60 -17.60 -7.19
CA PRO A 40 15.28 -17.55 -5.77
C PRO A 40 14.34 -18.70 -5.38
N ARG A 41 14.49 -19.20 -4.16
CA ARG A 41 13.70 -20.32 -3.67
C ARG A 41 12.22 -19.96 -3.54
N GLU A 42 11.35 -20.82 -4.03
CA GLU A 42 9.90 -20.68 -3.83
C GLU A 42 9.52 -20.98 -2.39
N LEU A 43 8.83 -20.04 -1.76
CA LEU A 43 8.21 -20.19 -0.44
C LEU A 43 6.76 -20.67 -0.57
N VAL A 44 6.07 -20.17 -1.60
CA VAL A 44 4.75 -20.61 -2.04
C VAL A 44 4.86 -20.89 -3.54
N ALA A 45 4.60 -22.13 -3.95
CA ALA A 45 4.81 -22.59 -5.32
C ALA A 45 4.08 -21.73 -6.35
N GLY A 46 4.83 -21.16 -7.30
CA GLY A 46 4.30 -20.30 -8.35
C GLY A 46 3.71 -18.96 -7.88
N LEU A 47 3.95 -18.53 -6.63
CA LEU A 47 3.36 -17.31 -6.08
C LEU A 47 4.37 -16.40 -5.35
N LEU A 48 5.23 -16.96 -4.51
CA LEU A 48 6.12 -16.18 -3.65
C LEU A 48 7.52 -16.81 -3.58
N HIS A 49 8.55 -16.02 -3.87
CA HIS A 49 9.94 -16.41 -3.76
C HIS A 49 10.64 -15.66 -2.62
N ALA A 50 11.71 -16.22 -2.09
CA ALA A 50 12.62 -15.50 -1.21
C ALA A 50 13.19 -14.27 -1.93
N GLY A 51 13.44 -13.19 -1.21
CA GLY A 51 13.98 -11.95 -1.77
C GLY A 51 13.00 -11.13 -2.61
N THR A 52 11.68 -11.36 -2.51
CA THR A 52 10.67 -10.63 -3.28
C THR A 52 9.68 -9.90 -2.38
N LYS A 53 8.98 -8.92 -2.95
CA LYS A 53 7.92 -8.14 -2.30
C LYS A 53 6.54 -8.65 -2.70
N CYS A 54 5.67 -8.90 -1.71
CA CYS A 54 4.28 -9.27 -1.96
C CYS A 54 3.33 -8.36 -1.17
N VAL A 55 2.33 -7.82 -1.84
CA VAL A 55 1.25 -7.08 -1.20
C VAL A 55 -0.05 -7.88 -1.20
N LEU A 56 -0.66 -7.98 -0.02
CA LEU A 56 -2.03 -8.48 0.14
C LEU A 56 -2.97 -7.29 0.27
N GLY A 57 -3.73 -7.01 -0.78
CA GLY A 57 -4.72 -5.95 -0.84
C GLY A 57 -6.14 -6.45 -0.56
N GLY A 58 -6.97 -5.60 0.01
CA GLY A 58 -8.38 -5.91 0.23
C GLY A 58 -9.09 -4.83 1.03
N SER A 59 -10.43 -4.82 0.99
CA SER A 59 -11.27 -3.92 1.78
C SER A 59 -11.00 -4.06 3.29
N SER A 60 -11.42 -3.06 4.07
CA SER A 60 -11.39 -3.18 5.53
C SER A 60 -12.23 -4.40 5.95
N LYS A 61 -11.76 -5.13 6.96
CA LYS A 61 -12.43 -6.35 7.47
C LYS A 61 -12.52 -7.55 6.51
N ALA A 62 -11.87 -7.51 5.34
CA ALA A 62 -11.79 -8.64 4.39
C ALA A 62 -10.96 -9.85 4.91
N GLY A 63 -10.65 -9.92 6.18
CA GLY A 63 -9.92 -11.06 6.75
C GLY A 63 -8.41 -11.09 6.47
N LYS A 64 -7.79 -9.99 5.98
CA LYS A 64 -6.36 -9.95 5.61
C LYS A 64 -5.41 -10.47 6.68
N THR A 65 -5.56 -10.02 7.92
CA THR A 65 -4.72 -10.48 9.05
C THR A 65 -4.86 -11.99 9.31
N TRP A 66 -6.06 -12.54 9.22
CA TRP A 66 -6.27 -13.98 9.34
C TRP A 66 -5.57 -14.74 8.21
N LEU A 67 -5.70 -14.24 6.98
CA LEU A 67 -5.06 -14.86 5.81
C LEU A 67 -3.53 -14.76 5.90
N LEU A 68 -2.96 -13.63 6.37
CA LEU A 68 -1.52 -13.49 6.60
C LEU A 68 -1.01 -14.40 7.72
N LEU A 69 -1.79 -14.56 8.81
CA LEU A 69 -1.44 -15.53 9.86
C LEU A 69 -1.50 -16.96 9.33
N ALA A 70 -2.50 -17.32 8.52
CA ALA A 70 -2.58 -18.63 7.87
C ALA A 70 -1.41 -18.85 6.91
N LEU A 71 -1.03 -17.85 6.09
CA LEU A 71 0.16 -17.90 5.24
C LEU A 71 1.43 -18.16 6.06
N ALA A 72 1.60 -17.41 7.16
CA ALA A 72 2.74 -17.57 8.07
C ALA A 72 2.81 -18.99 8.64
N VAL A 73 1.68 -19.51 9.11
CA VAL A 73 1.58 -20.89 9.64
C VAL A 73 1.89 -21.92 8.55
N CYS A 74 1.31 -21.77 7.35
CA CYS A 74 1.54 -22.70 6.25
C CYS A 74 3.02 -22.74 5.84
N ILE A 75 3.69 -21.60 5.70
CA ILE A 75 5.12 -21.55 5.37
C ILE A 75 5.98 -22.05 6.54
N ALA A 76 5.64 -21.76 7.79
CA ALA A 76 6.38 -22.27 8.93
C ALA A 76 6.34 -23.81 9.05
N THR A 77 5.25 -24.42 8.58
CA THR A 77 5.00 -25.86 8.70
C THR A 77 5.15 -26.64 7.41
N GLY A 78 5.24 -25.96 6.25
CA GLY A 78 5.27 -26.62 4.94
C GLY A 78 3.91 -27.21 4.51
N THR A 79 2.80 -26.69 5.05
CA THR A 79 1.45 -27.13 4.70
C THR A 79 0.87 -26.30 3.56
N LEU A 80 -0.23 -26.75 2.95
CA LEU A 80 -0.88 -26.04 1.85
C LEU A 80 -1.43 -24.66 2.32
N PHE A 81 -1.10 -23.61 1.54
CA PHE A 81 -1.74 -22.32 1.66
C PHE A 81 -2.79 -22.15 0.56
N LEU A 82 -4.07 -22.15 0.92
CA LEU A 82 -5.19 -22.24 -0.02
C LEU A 82 -5.03 -23.49 -0.93
N ARG A 83 -4.54 -23.30 -2.14
CA ARG A 83 -4.29 -24.37 -3.12
C ARG A 83 -2.81 -24.60 -3.44
N TRP A 84 -1.93 -23.78 -2.89
CA TRP A 84 -0.51 -23.82 -3.22
C TRP A 84 0.33 -24.56 -2.20
N PRO A 85 1.21 -25.47 -2.64
CA PRO A 85 2.24 -26.03 -1.79
C PRO A 85 3.15 -24.93 -1.23
N THR A 86 3.57 -25.09 0.02
CA THR A 86 4.56 -24.21 0.65
C THR A 86 5.82 -24.96 1.02
N THR A 87 6.90 -24.24 1.23
CA THR A 87 8.15 -24.79 1.69
C THR A 87 8.41 -24.41 3.15
N ALA A 88 8.62 -25.40 4.01
CA ALA A 88 8.89 -25.16 5.44
C ALA A 88 10.12 -24.26 5.65
N CYS A 89 9.92 -23.11 6.29
CA CYS A 89 10.96 -22.10 6.52
C CYS A 89 10.71 -21.34 7.81
N LEU A 90 11.75 -20.65 8.30
CA LEU A 90 11.62 -19.72 9.42
C LEU A 90 10.88 -18.44 8.98
N VAL A 91 9.84 -18.08 9.73
CA VAL A 91 8.94 -16.95 9.44
C VAL A 91 8.95 -15.95 10.60
N LEU A 92 9.08 -14.67 10.31
CA LEU A 92 8.87 -13.57 11.24
C LEU A 92 7.56 -12.84 10.91
N TYR A 93 6.62 -12.82 11.82
CA TYR A 93 5.38 -12.05 11.72
C TYR A 93 5.45 -10.84 12.63
N ILE A 94 5.42 -9.65 12.05
CA ILE A 94 5.45 -8.36 12.75
C ILE A 94 4.02 -7.82 12.84
N ASN A 95 3.45 -7.93 14.04
CA ASN A 95 2.11 -7.46 14.35
C ASN A 95 2.18 -6.01 14.87
N LEU A 96 1.57 -5.10 14.13
CA LEU A 96 1.61 -3.65 14.42
C LEU A 96 0.30 -3.12 15.03
N GLU A 97 -0.78 -3.92 15.00
CA GLU A 97 -2.10 -3.42 15.36
C GLU A 97 -2.79 -4.23 16.45
N ILE A 98 -2.70 -5.56 16.43
CA ILE A 98 -3.52 -6.43 17.24
C ILE A 98 -2.87 -6.69 18.62
N HIS A 99 -3.68 -6.69 19.68
CA HIS A 99 -3.18 -7.03 21.00
C HIS A 99 -2.61 -8.47 21.03
N ARG A 100 -1.46 -8.64 21.71
CA ARG A 100 -0.70 -9.91 21.76
C ARG A 100 -1.57 -11.12 22.15
N ALA A 101 -2.50 -10.96 23.08
CA ALA A 101 -3.38 -12.03 23.51
C ALA A 101 -4.31 -12.51 22.38
N PHE A 102 -4.81 -11.60 21.54
CA PHE A 102 -5.63 -11.96 20.39
C PHE A 102 -4.82 -12.61 19.27
N ILE A 103 -3.56 -12.22 19.05
CA ILE A 103 -2.67 -12.94 18.14
C ILE A 103 -2.48 -14.38 18.60
N LYS A 104 -2.19 -14.59 19.91
CA LYS A 104 -2.11 -15.93 20.49
C LYS A 104 -3.38 -16.74 20.24
N GLN A 105 -4.55 -16.16 20.52
CA GLN A 105 -5.84 -16.83 20.31
C GLN A 105 -6.06 -17.19 18.84
N ARG A 106 -5.76 -16.28 17.92
CA ARG A 106 -5.87 -16.53 16.46
C ARG A 106 -4.96 -17.67 16.02
N LEU A 107 -3.71 -17.68 16.46
CA LEU A 107 -2.76 -18.76 16.14
C LEU A 107 -3.24 -20.11 16.70
N GLN A 108 -3.74 -20.14 17.94
CA GLN A 108 -4.33 -21.35 18.53
C GLN A 108 -5.51 -21.86 17.71
N THR A 109 -6.40 -20.97 17.26
CA THR A 109 -7.57 -21.33 16.45
C THR A 109 -7.17 -21.85 15.07
N ILE A 110 -6.19 -21.19 14.39
CA ILE A 110 -5.66 -21.65 13.10
C ILE A 110 -4.96 -23.01 13.25
N ALA A 111 -4.07 -23.15 14.24
CA ALA A 111 -3.34 -24.40 14.47
C ALA A 111 -4.31 -25.57 14.76
N ALA A 112 -5.31 -25.34 15.60
CA ALA A 112 -6.34 -26.36 15.90
C ALA A 112 -7.13 -26.75 14.63
N LYS A 113 -7.56 -25.79 13.81
CA LYS A 113 -8.26 -26.05 12.53
C LYS A 113 -7.43 -26.87 11.56
N MET A 114 -6.11 -26.62 11.52
CA MET A 114 -5.17 -27.29 10.64
C MET A 114 -4.58 -28.57 11.22
N GLY A 115 -4.92 -28.93 12.46
CA GLY A 115 -4.37 -30.12 13.16
C GLY A 115 -2.88 -30.00 13.48
N LEU A 116 -2.37 -28.77 13.67
CA LEU A 116 -0.96 -28.50 13.93
C LEU A 116 -0.68 -28.36 15.42
N THR A 117 0.41 -28.95 15.87
CA THR A 117 0.86 -28.90 17.28
C THR A 117 2.20 -28.18 17.44
N ASP A 118 2.94 -27.98 16.36
CA ASP A 118 4.25 -27.32 16.37
C ASP A 118 4.28 -26.14 15.41
N LEU A 119 4.64 -24.97 15.92
CA LEU A 119 4.86 -23.73 15.20
C LEU A 119 6.24 -23.13 15.51
N SER A 120 7.23 -23.98 15.81
CA SER A 120 8.58 -23.55 16.21
C SER A 120 9.28 -22.65 15.19
N ASN A 121 8.92 -22.78 13.90
CA ASN A 121 9.45 -21.93 12.83
C ASN A 121 8.69 -20.61 12.66
N LEU A 122 7.67 -20.30 13.47
CA LEU A 122 6.92 -19.06 13.41
C LEU A 122 7.24 -18.18 14.62
N HIS A 123 7.94 -17.09 14.39
CA HIS A 123 8.25 -16.09 15.40
C HIS A 123 7.34 -14.87 15.26
N ILE A 124 6.86 -14.33 16.39
CA ILE A 124 5.94 -13.19 16.41
C ILE A 124 6.60 -12.02 17.15
N LEU A 125 6.72 -10.88 16.48
CA LEU A 125 7.09 -9.60 17.07
C LEU A 125 5.85 -8.71 17.17
N THR A 126 5.44 -8.34 18.39
CA THR A 126 4.28 -7.46 18.60
C THR A 126 4.75 -6.06 18.94
N LEU A 127 4.38 -5.08 18.12
CA LEU A 127 4.77 -3.67 18.21
C LEU A 127 3.56 -2.74 18.38
N ARG A 128 2.38 -3.27 18.68
CA ARG A 128 1.19 -2.45 18.94
C ARG A 128 1.46 -1.38 20.00
N GLY A 129 1.12 -0.11 19.67
CA GLY A 129 1.28 1.02 20.58
C GLY A 129 2.70 1.58 20.70
N GLN A 130 3.66 1.03 19.95
CA GLN A 130 5.04 1.49 19.99
C GLN A 130 5.33 2.51 18.88
N GLY A 131 4.48 3.33 18.42
CA GLY A 131 4.62 4.41 17.44
C GLY A 131 6.04 4.72 16.91
N VAL A 132 6.76 3.69 16.45
CA VAL A 132 8.15 3.80 16.01
C VAL A 132 8.15 4.04 14.51
N ASP A 133 8.87 5.06 14.09
CA ASP A 133 9.16 5.33 12.68
C ASP A 133 9.90 4.15 12.03
N PHE A 134 9.59 3.85 10.76
CA PHE A 134 10.11 2.65 10.10
C PHE A 134 11.64 2.70 9.91
N ASP A 135 12.25 3.88 9.75
CA ASP A 135 13.71 4.00 9.66
C ASP A 135 14.39 3.45 10.92
N THR A 136 13.90 3.87 12.09
CA THR A 136 14.39 3.40 13.38
C THR A 136 14.05 1.92 13.59
N LEU A 137 12.86 1.50 13.20
CA LEU A 137 12.39 0.12 13.35
C LEU A 137 13.17 -0.85 12.47
N LEU A 138 13.51 -0.46 11.23
CA LEU A 138 14.26 -1.26 10.28
C LEU A 138 15.60 -1.71 10.87
N GLU A 139 16.39 -0.77 11.42
CA GLU A 139 17.69 -1.08 12.04
C GLU A 139 17.52 -1.97 13.28
N GLN A 140 16.51 -1.71 14.09
CA GLN A 140 16.22 -2.54 15.27
C GLN A 140 15.76 -3.95 14.90
N ILE A 141 14.97 -4.12 13.84
CA ILE A 141 14.56 -5.43 13.33
C ILE A 141 15.81 -6.17 12.86
N ILE A 142 16.62 -5.57 12.00
CA ILE A 142 17.81 -6.20 11.41
C ILE A 142 18.79 -6.63 12.51
N GLU A 143 19.05 -5.78 13.49
CA GLU A 143 19.95 -6.15 14.61
C GLU A 143 19.37 -7.28 15.45
N ARG A 144 18.04 -7.29 15.69
CA ARG A 144 17.38 -8.32 16.51
C ARG A 144 17.34 -9.68 15.84
N ILE A 145 17.22 -9.72 14.50
CA ILE A 145 17.19 -10.97 13.73
C ILE A 145 18.57 -11.42 13.27
N LYS A 146 19.62 -10.70 13.66
CA LYS A 146 21.00 -11.00 13.31
C LYS A 146 21.36 -12.44 13.73
N GLY A 147 21.79 -13.24 12.76
CA GLY A 147 22.10 -14.66 12.96
C GLY A 147 20.92 -15.59 12.69
N GLU A 148 19.71 -15.12 12.68
CA GLU A 148 18.54 -15.88 12.25
C GLU A 148 18.32 -15.75 10.75
N ARG A 149 17.83 -16.83 10.12
CA ARG A 149 17.63 -16.85 8.66
C ARG A 149 16.16 -16.95 8.31
N TYR A 150 15.44 -15.86 8.54
CA TYR A 150 14.06 -15.77 8.13
C TYR A 150 13.95 -15.79 6.61
N ALA A 151 13.11 -16.69 6.08
CA ALA A 151 12.78 -16.74 4.67
C ALA A 151 11.62 -15.81 4.32
N LEU A 152 10.77 -15.53 5.32
CA LEU A 152 9.61 -14.65 5.19
C LEU A 152 9.54 -13.69 6.38
N ILE A 153 9.29 -12.42 6.07
CA ILE A 153 8.93 -11.38 7.04
C ILE A 153 7.56 -10.83 6.64
N ILE A 154 6.61 -10.82 7.57
CA ILE A 154 5.26 -10.27 7.35
C ILE A 154 5.10 -8.98 8.15
N LEU A 155 4.62 -7.91 7.50
CA LEU A 155 4.30 -6.61 8.11
C LEU A 155 2.78 -6.40 8.09
N ASP A 156 2.12 -6.46 9.25
CA ASP A 156 0.66 -6.38 9.32
C ASP A 156 0.15 -5.37 10.35
N PRO A 157 -0.49 -4.30 9.89
CA PRO A 157 -0.56 -3.77 8.52
C PRO A 157 0.53 -2.73 8.20
N LEU A 158 0.84 -2.53 6.92
CA LEU A 158 1.92 -1.65 6.46
C LEU A 158 1.74 -0.18 6.87
N TYR A 159 0.50 0.36 6.83
CA TYR A 159 0.23 1.78 7.10
C TYR A 159 0.68 2.23 8.50
N LYS A 160 0.73 1.33 9.47
CA LYS A 160 1.23 1.63 10.82
C LYS A 160 2.72 2.02 10.86
N LEU A 161 3.45 1.75 9.80
CA LEU A 161 4.87 2.12 9.65
C LEU A 161 5.05 3.51 9.00
N MET A 162 3.96 4.16 8.60
CA MET A 162 3.96 5.47 7.94
C MET A 162 3.68 6.62 8.92
N VAL A 163 4.13 6.51 10.17
CA VAL A 163 3.90 7.54 11.20
C VAL A 163 4.40 8.90 10.73
N GLY A 164 3.50 9.91 10.71
CA GLY A 164 3.82 11.26 10.26
C GLY A 164 4.00 11.42 8.73
N ARG A 165 3.69 10.38 7.95
CA ARG A 165 3.78 10.41 6.48
C ARG A 165 2.43 10.09 5.86
N SER A 166 2.11 10.72 4.72
CA SER A 166 0.87 10.46 3.99
C SER A 166 0.99 9.24 3.07
N GLU A 167 0.02 8.33 3.13
CA GLU A 167 -0.09 7.20 2.18
C GLU A 167 -0.40 7.66 0.75
N ASN A 168 -0.94 8.86 0.59
CA ASN A 168 -1.37 9.40 -0.70
C ASN A 168 -0.25 10.13 -1.45
N THR A 169 0.89 10.39 -0.81
CA THR A 169 2.02 11.05 -1.48
C THR A 169 3.03 10.04 -2.03
N ALA A 170 3.30 10.12 -3.33
CA ALA A 170 4.25 9.24 -4.01
C ALA A 170 5.64 9.24 -3.35
N GLY A 171 6.09 10.40 -2.84
CA GLY A 171 7.37 10.53 -2.16
C GLY A 171 7.44 9.72 -0.86
N SER A 172 6.43 9.84 0.02
CA SER A 172 6.40 9.10 1.28
C SER A 172 6.33 7.59 1.06
N VAL A 173 5.51 7.17 0.10
CA VAL A 173 5.40 5.75 -0.27
C VAL A 173 6.68 5.24 -0.91
N GLY A 174 7.36 6.04 -1.74
CA GLY A 174 8.63 5.68 -2.35
C GLY A 174 9.75 5.43 -1.31
N VAL A 175 9.81 6.23 -0.25
CA VAL A 175 10.73 6.01 0.87
C VAL A 175 10.43 4.67 1.55
N LEU A 176 9.16 4.36 1.83
CA LEU A 176 8.76 3.09 2.44
C LEU A 176 9.14 1.89 1.55
N CYS A 177 8.91 1.98 0.23
CA CYS A 177 9.31 0.94 -0.72
C CYS A 177 10.82 0.71 -0.69
N HIS A 178 11.62 1.78 -0.62
CA HIS A 178 13.06 1.66 -0.51
C HIS A 178 13.50 1.01 0.82
N GLN A 179 12.84 1.34 1.93
CA GLN A 179 13.12 0.71 3.22
C GLN A 179 12.78 -0.80 3.22
N ILE A 180 11.68 -1.19 2.56
CA ILE A 180 11.35 -2.62 2.36
C ILE A 180 12.42 -3.29 1.50
N GLU A 181 12.91 -2.64 0.44
CA GLU A 181 14.02 -3.13 -0.39
C GLU A 181 15.28 -3.38 0.45
N GLN A 182 15.65 -2.41 1.30
CA GLN A 182 16.79 -2.55 2.20
C GLN A 182 16.63 -3.74 3.17
N LEU A 183 15.41 -3.96 3.68
CA LEU A 183 15.11 -5.13 4.53
C LEU A 183 15.35 -6.43 3.76
N ILE A 184 14.87 -6.51 2.52
CA ILE A 184 15.05 -7.66 1.63
C ILE A 184 16.54 -7.89 1.34
N GLU A 185 17.25 -6.86 0.87
CA GLU A 185 18.66 -6.96 0.52
C GLU A 185 19.54 -7.40 1.70
N ARG A 186 19.22 -6.93 2.91
CA ARG A 186 20.00 -7.24 4.11
C ARG A 186 19.66 -8.59 4.73
N THR A 187 18.48 -9.16 4.45
CA THR A 187 18.02 -10.41 5.05
C THR A 187 17.92 -11.57 4.07
N GLY A 188 17.72 -11.29 2.78
CA GLY A 188 17.37 -12.27 1.75
C GLY A 188 15.93 -12.82 1.89
N ALA A 189 15.15 -12.33 2.85
CA ALA A 189 13.79 -12.76 3.09
C ALA A 189 12.82 -12.18 2.06
N ALA A 190 11.74 -12.91 1.75
CA ALA A 190 10.56 -12.29 1.16
C ALA A 190 9.89 -11.36 2.18
N VAL A 191 9.34 -10.24 1.72
CA VAL A 191 8.55 -9.35 2.57
C VAL A 191 7.11 -9.31 2.06
N VAL A 192 6.17 -9.72 2.91
CA VAL A 192 4.73 -9.69 2.62
C VAL A 192 4.06 -8.66 3.54
N TYR A 193 3.19 -7.83 3.00
CA TYR A 193 2.50 -6.82 3.79
C TYR A 193 1.04 -6.66 3.41
N ALA A 194 0.21 -6.34 4.42
CA ALA A 194 -1.19 -6.00 4.21
C ALA A 194 -1.35 -4.52 3.85
N HIS A 195 -2.16 -4.26 2.83
CA HIS A 195 -2.54 -2.90 2.43
C HIS A 195 -4.04 -2.81 2.12
N HIS A 196 -4.62 -1.63 2.33
CA HIS A 196 -6.05 -1.41 2.06
C HIS A 196 -6.30 -1.05 0.59
N PHE A 197 -7.53 -1.30 0.12
CA PHE A 197 -7.96 -0.79 -1.18
C PHE A 197 -8.19 0.72 -1.14
N THR A 198 -8.05 1.36 -2.31
CA THR A 198 -8.58 2.71 -2.53
C THR A 198 -10.08 2.69 -2.28
N LYS A 199 -10.60 3.75 -1.71
CA LYS A 199 -12.04 3.92 -1.53
C LYS A 199 -12.74 4.02 -2.88
N GLY A 200 -13.97 3.53 -2.95
CA GLY A 200 -14.80 3.52 -4.15
C GLY A 200 -15.07 2.12 -4.70
N ASN A 201 -15.62 2.04 -5.91
CA ASN A 201 -16.07 0.78 -6.50
C ASN A 201 -14.90 -0.11 -6.93
N ALA A 202 -14.41 -0.95 -6.01
CA ALA A 202 -13.33 -1.91 -6.26
C ALA A 202 -13.66 -2.86 -7.44
N ALA A 203 -14.92 -3.25 -7.64
CA ALA A 203 -15.33 -4.14 -8.71
C ALA A 203 -15.12 -3.56 -10.12
N LYS A 204 -15.10 -2.23 -10.29
CA LYS A 204 -14.87 -1.57 -11.57
C LYS A 204 -13.39 -1.32 -11.90
N LYS A 205 -12.49 -1.46 -10.92
CA LYS A 205 -11.05 -1.22 -11.09
C LYS A 205 -10.34 -2.54 -11.39
N LYS A 206 -9.25 -2.48 -12.18
CA LYS A 206 -8.34 -3.64 -12.30
C LYS A 206 -7.71 -3.94 -10.94
N ALA A 207 -7.37 -5.20 -10.68
CA ALA A 207 -6.81 -5.64 -9.40
C ALA A 207 -5.66 -4.73 -8.89
N MET A 208 -4.76 -4.33 -9.79
CA MET A 208 -3.62 -3.46 -9.50
C MET A 208 -4.03 -2.04 -9.09
N ASP A 209 -5.12 -1.51 -9.67
CA ASP A 209 -5.63 -0.14 -9.44
C ASP A 209 -6.52 -0.05 -8.19
N ARG A 210 -6.79 -1.17 -7.52
CA ARG A 210 -7.58 -1.23 -6.28
C ARG A 210 -6.78 -0.85 -5.04
N LEU A 211 -5.44 -0.97 -5.07
CA LEU A 211 -4.60 -0.64 -3.92
C LEU A 211 -4.65 0.87 -3.64
N SER A 212 -4.77 1.23 -2.36
CA SER A 212 -4.82 2.65 -1.93
C SER A 212 -3.49 3.36 -2.11
N GLY A 213 -3.55 4.69 -2.13
CA GLY A 213 -2.37 5.55 -2.22
C GLY A 213 -1.94 5.87 -3.65
N SER A 214 -0.70 6.29 -3.82
CA SER A 214 -0.14 6.84 -5.06
C SER A 214 0.06 5.84 -6.21
N GLY A 215 -0.36 4.58 -6.07
CA GLY A 215 -0.07 3.50 -7.03
C GLY A 215 1.40 3.05 -7.04
N VAL A 216 2.26 3.66 -6.22
CA VAL A 216 3.69 3.27 -6.12
C VAL A 216 3.83 1.86 -5.58
N LEU A 217 3.09 1.49 -4.53
CA LEU A 217 3.13 0.14 -3.95
C LEU A 217 2.79 -0.95 -4.98
N ALA A 218 1.76 -0.71 -5.81
CA ALA A 218 1.37 -1.66 -6.84
C ALA A 218 2.45 -1.85 -7.92
N ARG A 219 3.17 -0.77 -8.26
CA ARG A 219 4.26 -0.84 -9.25
C ARG A 219 5.54 -1.41 -8.69
N ASP A 220 5.76 -1.27 -7.38
CA ASP A 220 6.96 -1.72 -6.70
C ASP A 220 6.92 -3.22 -6.35
N ALA A 221 5.76 -3.78 -6.02
CA ALA A 221 5.59 -5.17 -5.64
C ALA A 221 5.89 -6.15 -6.80
N ASP A 222 6.50 -7.30 -6.47
CA ASP A 222 6.70 -8.43 -7.40
C ASP A 222 5.46 -9.31 -7.52
N THR A 223 4.73 -9.43 -6.40
CA THR A 223 3.46 -10.17 -6.33
C THR A 223 2.39 -9.29 -5.69
N ILE A 224 1.24 -9.20 -6.32
CA ILE A 224 0.05 -8.56 -5.77
C ILE A 224 -1.03 -9.63 -5.64
N ILE A 225 -1.59 -9.78 -4.45
CA ILE A 225 -2.76 -10.63 -4.19
C ILE A 225 -3.87 -9.70 -3.75
N THR A 226 -5.03 -9.76 -4.40
CA THR A 226 -6.19 -8.95 -4.02
C THR A 226 -7.36 -9.83 -3.58
N LEU A 227 -8.01 -9.39 -2.50
CA LEU A 227 -9.27 -9.97 -2.00
C LEU A 227 -10.39 -8.99 -2.30
N THR A 228 -11.25 -9.33 -3.26
CA THR A 228 -12.43 -8.52 -3.62
C THR A 228 -13.68 -9.28 -3.24
N GLU A 229 -14.62 -8.62 -2.57
CA GLU A 229 -15.87 -9.25 -2.15
C GLU A 229 -16.62 -9.80 -3.36
N HIS A 230 -17.04 -11.05 -3.24
CA HIS A 230 -17.88 -11.76 -4.19
C HIS A 230 -19.36 -11.49 -3.89
N GLN A 231 -20.26 -11.71 -4.87
CA GLN A 231 -21.73 -11.61 -4.64
C GLN A 231 -22.22 -12.60 -3.59
N GLU A 232 -21.61 -13.80 -3.55
CA GLU A 232 -21.87 -14.80 -2.51
C GLU A 232 -21.26 -14.35 -1.19
N GLU A 233 -22.06 -14.36 -0.12
CA GLU A 233 -21.66 -13.90 1.22
C GLU A 233 -20.50 -14.73 1.78
N GLY A 234 -19.55 -14.07 2.42
CA GLY A 234 -18.36 -14.71 2.99
C GLY A 234 -17.34 -15.18 1.95
N CYS A 235 -17.57 -14.91 0.66
CA CYS A 235 -16.69 -15.26 -0.43
C CYS A 235 -15.93 -14.05 -0.99
N TYR A 236 -14.70 -14.29 -1.48
CA TYR A 236 -13.81 -13.28 -2.04
C TYR A 236 -13.20 -13.79 -3.34
N ALA A 237 -13.25 -12.99 -4.39
CA ALA A 237 -12.42 -13.22 -5.57
C ALA A 237 -10.96 -12.92 -5.22
N VAL A 238 -10.09 -13.91 -5.44
CA VAL A 238 -8.65 -13.81 -5.26
C VAL A 238 -8.01 -13.66 -6.62
N GLU A 239 -7.42 -12.49 -6.87
CA GLU A 239 -6.72 -12.17 -8.13
C GLU A 239 -5.23 -11.95 -7.83
N MET A 240 -4.36 -12.41 -8.73
CA MET A 240 -2.91 -12.28 -8.61
C MET A 240 -2.35 -11.50 -9.79
N THR A 241 -1.43 -10.57 -9.50
CA THR A 241 -0.57 -9.95 -10.50
C THR A 241 0.88 -10.33 -10.17
N LEU A 242 1.55 -11.01 -11.09
CA LEU A 242 2.87 -11.59 -10.89
C LEU A 242 3.86 -10.95 -11.87
N ARG A 243 4.98 -10.40 -11.38
CA ARG A 243 6.00 -9.78 -12.22
C ARG A 243 6.92 -10.80 -12.85
N ASN A 244 7.38 -11.78 -12.06
CA ASN A 244 8.44 -12.71 -12.42
C ASN A 244 7.95 -14.15 -12.64
N LEU A 245 6.65 -14.37 -12.57
CA LEU A 245 6.03 -15.69 -12.66
C LEU A 245 4.93 -15.70 -13.74
N PRO A 246 4.60 -16.88 -14.29
CA PRO A 246 3.47 -17.00 -15.22
C PRO A 246 2.16 -16.52 -14.57
N PRO A 247 1.26 -15.88 -15.35
CA PRO A 247 -0.05 -15.48 -14.87
C PRO A 247 -0.83 -16.67 -14.30
N GLN A 248 -1.52 -16.45 -13.20
CA GLN A 248 -2.41 -17.46 -12.61
C GLN A 248 -3.87 -17.02 -12.73
N PRO A 249 -4.81 -17.95 -12.97
CA PRO A 249 -6.22 -17.62 -13.02
C PRO A 249 -6.72 -17.21 -11.65
N ALA A 250 -7.60 -16.21 -11.64
CA ALA A 250 -8.36 -15.84 -10.45
C ALA A 250 -9.22 -17.02 -9.97
N PHE A 251 -9.55 -17.03 -8.69
CA PHE A 251 -10.44 -18.02 -8.09
C PHE A 251 -11.22 -17.40 -6.94
N VAL A 252 -12.23 -18.10 -6.45
CA VAL A 252 -13.00 -17.66 -5.28
C VAL A 252 -12.51 -18.39 -4.03
N ALA A 253 -12.25 -17.64 -2.96
CA ALA A 253 -11.99 -18.15 -1.62
C ALA A 253 -13.17 -17.84 -0.70
N GLU A 254 -13.64 -18.85 0.02
CA GLU A 254 -14.67 -18.74 1.04
C GLU A 254 -14.05 -18.66 2.42
N TRP A 255 -14.61 -17.83 3.28
CA TRP A 255 -14.26 -17.77 4.68
C TRP A 255 -14.77 -19.00 5.44
N ASP A 256 -13.90 -19.95 5.72
CA ASP A 256 -14.13 -21.14 6.54
C ASP A 256 -13.38 -20.96 7.88
N PHE A 257 -13.94 -20.13 8.76
CA PHE A 257 -13.30 -19.68 9.99
C PHE A 257 -12.47 -20.80 10.68
N PRO A 258 -11.20 -20.52 11.00
CA PRO A 258 -10.42 -19.28 10.93
C PRO A 258 -9.54 -19.14 9.67
N VAL A 259 -9.74 -19.96 8.68
CA VAL A 259 -8.97 -19.98 7.42
C VAL A 259 -9.89 -19.70 6.23
N MET A 260 -9.29 -19.50 5.07
CA MET A 260 -10.03 -19.48 3.81
C MET A 260 -9.80 -20.79 3.03
N LYS A 261 -10.76 -21.22 2.26
CA LYS A 261 -10.68 -22.36 1.35
C LYS A 261 -11.10 -21.98 -0.06
N GLU A 262 -10.54 -22.65 -1.07
CA GLU A 262 -10.95 -22.46 -2.47
C GLU A 262 -12.38 -22.95 -2.72
N ARG A 263 -13.20 -22.16 -3.43
CA ARG A 263 -14.49 -22.50 -4.00
C ARG A 263 -14.38 -22.60 -5.49
N ARG A 264 -14.56 -23.80 -6.04
CA ARG A 264 -14.40 -24.07 -7.47
C ARG A 264 -15.70 -23.96 -8.27
N ASP A 265 -16.80 -23.85 -7.58
CA ASP A 265 -18.16 -23.77 -8.13
C ASP A 265 -18.62 -22.33 -8.39
N LEU A 266 -17.84 -21.32 -7.97
CA LEU A 266 -18.15 -19.90 -8.12
C LEU A 266 -17.22 -19.24 -9.16
N ASP A 267 -17.78 -18.28 -9.93
CA ASP A 267 -17.03 -17.50 -10.91
C ASP A 267 -16.39 -16.29 -10.21
N PRO A 268 -15.05 -16.14 -10.21
CA PRO A 268 -14.38 -14.97 -9.63
C PRO A 268 -14.74 -13.63 -10.29
N ALA A 269 -15.43 -13.64 -11.43
CA ALA A 269 -15.93 -12.43 -12.09
C ALA A 269 -17.18 -11.86 -11.43
N ASP A 270 -17.90 -12.67 -10.63
CA ASP A 270 -19.13 -12.26 -9.95
C ASP A 270 -18.84 -11.45 -8.68
N LEU A 271 -18.29 -10.26 -8.90
CA LEU A 271 -17.94 -9.35 -7.80
C LEU A 271 -19.16 -8.62 -7.25
N LYS A 272 -19.18 -8.40 -5.93
CA LYS A 272 -20.18 -7.58 -5.27
C LYS A 272 -20.18 -6.16 -5.83
N ARG A 273 -21.34 -5.66 -6.22
CA ARG A 273 -21.46 -4.33 -6.84
C ARG A 273 -21.47 -3.25 -5.76
N ALA A 274 -20.89 -2.10 -6.06
CA ALA A 274 -20.78 -0.94 -5.14
C ALA A 274 -22.13 -0.31 -4.72
N GLY A 275 -23.27 -0.91 -5.04
CA GLY A 275 -24.58 -0.52 -4.53
C GLY A 275 -24.99 -1.32 -3.31
N ASP A 276 -24.32 -2.45 -3.06
CA ASP A 276 -24.63 -3.41 -2.01
C ASP A 276 -23.74 -3.27 -0.78
N GLU A 277 -22.76 -2.34 -0.82
CA GLU A 277 -21.84 -2.11 0.30
C GLU A 277 -22.52 -1.33 1.43
N ASP A 278 -22.56 -1.91 2.61
CA ASP A 278 -22.72 -1.15 3.85
C ASP A 278 -21.48 -0.27 4.06
N ILE A 279 -21.62 1.04 3.85
CA ILE A 279 -20.58 2.03 4.17
C ILE A 279 -20.28 1.90 5.66
N GLN A 280 -19.08 1.45 6.00
CA GLN A 280 -18.62 1.32 7.39
C GLN A 280 -18.19 2.70 7.94
N ASP A 281 -18.13 2.83 9.27
CA ASP A 281 -17.70 4.09 9.90
C ASP A 281 -16.28 4.50 9.51
N ASP A 282 -15.37 3.52 9.35
CA ASP A 282 -14.00 3.76 8.89
C ASP A 282 -13.94 4.31 7.45
N ASP A 283 -14.94 4.00 6.61
CA ASP A 283 -15.04 4.51 5.24
C ASP A 283 -15.46 6.00 5.22
N LEU A 284 -16.04 6.49 6.31
CA LEU A 284 -16.52 7.86 6.43
C LEU A 284 -15.39 8.85 6.79
N GLU A 285 -14.33 8.40 7.46
CA GLU A 285 -13.26 9.27 7.97
C GLU A 285 -12.63 10.16 6.89
N PRO A 286 -12.23 9.67 5.71
CA PRO A 286 -11.63 10.55 4.72
C PRO A 286 -12.57 11.59 4.13
N LEU A 287 -13.88 11.35 4.18
CA LEU A 287 -14.81 12.39 3.76
C LEU A 287 -14.88 13.51 4.82
N VAL A 288 -14.68 13.15 6.09
CA VAL A 288 -14.55 14.10 7.20
C VAL A 288 -13.22 14.84 7.13
N ASP A 289 -12.12 14.13 6.85
CA ASP A 289 -10.77 14.71 6.74
C ASP A 289 -10.67 15.82 5.67
N LEU A 290 -11.52 15.76 4.63
CA LEU A 290 -11.62 16.85 3.64
C LEU A 290 -12.13 18.18 4.23
N LEU A 291 -12.72 18.15 5.41
CA LEU A 291 -13.20 19.35 6.11
C LEU A 291 -12.20 19.88 7.15
N ASP A 292 -11.09 19.18 7.42
CA ASP A 292 -10.14 19.53 8.48
C ASP A 292 -9.35 20.83 8.19
N GLU A 293 -9.10 21.11 6.90
CA GLU A 293 -8.34 22.31 6.52
C GLU A 293 -9.21 23.57 6.48
N ASN A 294 -10.44 23.46 5.95
CA ASN A 294 -11.36 24.57 5.79
C ASN A 294 -12.83 24.12 5.76
N PRO A 295 -13.77 24.94 6.25
CA PRO A 295 -15.19 24.73 6.00
C PRO A 295 -15.49 24.73 4.49
N LEU A 296 -16.27 23.77 4.01
CA LEU A 296 -16.59 23.62 2.58
C LEU A 296 -18.11 23.74 2.36
N THR A 297 -18.51 24.37 1.27
CA THR A 297 -19.88 24.26 0.76
C THR A 297 -20.16 22.83 0.33
N THR A 298 -21.43 22.45 0.19
CA THR A 298 -21.77 21.10 -0.31
C THR A 298 -21.15 20.82 -1.69
N GLY A 299 -21.08 21.82 -2.56
CA GLY A 299 -20.52 21.69 -3.91
C GLY A 299 -19.00 21.49 -3.88
N GLU A 300 -18.28 22.26 -3.08
CA GLU A 300 -16.83 22.15 -2.92
C GLU A 300 -16.44 20.82 -2.26
N TRP A 301 -17.18 20.41 -1.24
CA TRP A 301 -16.96 19.11 -0.57
C TRP A 301 -17.23 17.94 -1.52
N GLN A 302 -18.28 18.02 -2.36
CA GLN A 302 -18.53 17.04 -3.42
C GLN A 302 -17.37 17.03 -4.42
N ALA A 303 -16.90 18.19 -4.90
CA ALA A 303 -15.81 18.27 -5.86
C ALA A 303 -14.47 17.78 -5.26
N ALA A 304 -14.25 17.99 -3.96
CA ALA A 304 -13.11 17.42 -3.25
C ALA A 304 -13.21 15.89 -3.16
N ALA A 305 -14.38 15.37 -2.83
CA ALA A 305 -14.64 13.92 -2.79
C ALA A 305 -14.50 13.27 -4.17
N GLU A 306 -14.92 13.93 -5.25
CA GLU A 306 -14.75 13.43 -6.62
C GLU A 306 -13.26 13.36 -7.04
N ARG A 307 -12.41 14.24 -6.53
CA ARG A 307 -10.95 14.16 -6.72
C ARG A 307 -10.32 12.97 -6.01
N GLU A 308 -10.95 12.52 -4.92
CA GLU A 308 -10.58 11.29 -4.19
C GLU A 308 -11.33 10.05 -4.72
N ASP A 309 -11.81 10.09 -5.98
CA ASP A 309 -12.48 8.98 -6.68
C ASP A 309 -13.86 8.59 -6.13
N TYR A 310 -14.49 9.39 -5.29
CA TYR A 310 -15.87 9.13 -4.86
C TYR A 310 -16.87 9.56 -5.95
N SER A 311 -17.81 8.67 -6.30
CA SER A 311 -18.91 9.09 -7.17
C SER A 311 -19.84 10.06 -6.43
N LYS A 312 -20.54 10.92 -7.18
CA LYS A 312 -21.57 11.82 -6.62
C LYS A 312 -22.60 11.07 -5.75
N ALA A 313 -23.05 9.90 -6.21
CA ALA A 313 -24.01 9.07 -5.47
C ALA A 313 -23.42 8.56 -4.14
N THR A 314 -22.16 8.12 -4.15
CA THR A 314 -21.43 7.67 -2.97
C THR A 314 -21.24 8.82 -1.98
N PHE A 315 -20.81 9.99 -2.45
CA PHE A 315 -20.69 11.21 -1.64
C PHE A 315 -21.98 11.52 -0.86
N TYR A 316 -23.12 11.57 -1.54
CA TYR A 316 -24.39 11.90 -0.86
C TYR A 316 -24.81 10.84 0.15
N ARG A 317 -24.59 9.54 -0.10
CA ARG A 317 -24.85 8.47 0.88
C ARG A 317 -23.96 8.61 2.12
N MET A 318 -22.66 8.81 1.92
CA MET A 318 -21.70 8.99 3.02
C MET A 318 -22.01 10.24 3.82
N LYS A 319 -22.30 11.35 3.14
CA LYS A 319 -22.75 12.60 3.78
C LYS A 319 -23.98 12.39 4.66
N GLN A 320 -25.01 11.67 4.19
CA GLN A 320 -26.19 11.36 4.98
C GLN A 320 -25.84 10.57 6.26
N LYS A 321 -24.95 9.55 6.14
CA LYS A 321 -24.49 8.79 7.31
C LYS A 321 -23.71 9.66 8.28
N LEU A 322 -22.83 10.53 7.81
CA LEU A 322 -22.07 11.48 8.65
C LEU A 322 -22.97 12.45 9.40
N VAL A 323 -24.01 12.96 8.74
CA VAL A 323 -25.01 13.83 9.36
C VAL A 323 -25.82 13.06 10.42
N ALA A 324 -26.28 11.85 10.09
CA ALA A 324 -27.02 11.01 11.04
C ALA A 324 -26.16 10.61 12.26
N ALA A 325 -24.87 10.36 12.05
CA ALA A 325 -23.90 10.06 13.12
C ALA A 325 -23.42 11.30 13.86
N LYS A 326 -23.89 12.51 13.49
CA LYS A 326 -23.48 13.80 14.08
C LYS A 326 -21.96 14.03 14.02
N ARG A 327 -21.29 13.53 13.00
CA ARG A 327 -19.84 13.67 12.81
C ARG A 327 -19.47 14.93 12.04
N VAL A 328 -20.42 15.49 11.30
CA VAL A 328 -20.31 16.77 10.61
C VAL A 328 -21.51 17.65 10.95
N LYS A 329 -21.29 18.95 10.96
CA LYS A 329 -22.35 19.94 11.18
C LYS A 329 -22.32 21.02 10.11
N MET A 330 -23.46 21.61 9.84
CA MET A 330 -23.59 22.81 9.03
C MET A 330 -23.47 24.03 9.93
N ASP A 331 -22.89 25.09 9.41
CA ASP A 331 -22.81 26.37 10.12
C ASP A 331 -24.20 27.01 10.32
N GLN A 332 -24.31 28.06 11.15
CA GLN A 332 -25.57 28.72 11.45
C GLN A 332 -26.23 29.37 10.24
N THR A 333 -25.45 29.66 9.18
CA THR A 333 -25.96 30.25 7.92
C THR A 333 -26.43 29.20 6.93
N ALA A 334 -26.32 27.91 7.30
CA ALA A 334 -26.61 26.73 6.44
C ALA A 334 -25.85 26.72 5.10
N THR A 335 -24.63 27.25 5.11
CA THR A 335 -23.80 27.40 3.91
C THR A 335 -22.63 26.42 3.89
N PHE A 336 -21.91 26.27 5.03
CA PHE A 336 -20.67 25.50 5.10
C PHE A 336 -20.79 24.27 6.02
N TRP A 337 -20.09 23.21 5.64
CA TRP A 337 -19.92 21.98 6.42
C TRP A 337 -18.59 22.00 7.16
N THR A 338 -18.58 21.49 8.40
CA THR A 338 -17.40 21.33 9.25
C THR A 338 -17.48 20.02 10.01
N ARG A 339 -16.35 19.57 10.54
CA ARG A 339 -16.30 18.46 11.49
C ARG A 339 -17.07 18.83 12.77
N ALA A 340 -17.80 17.89 13.34
CA ALA A 340 -18.49 18.11 14.60
C ALA A 340 -17.44 18.24 15.73
N GLY A 341 -17.47 19.35 16.46
CA GLY A 341 -16.47 19.67 17.50
C GLY A 341 -15.62 20.88 17.17
N ASP A 342 -15.49 21.25 15.90
CA ASP A 342 -14.76 22.45 15.52
C ASP A 342 -15.63 23.70 15.72
N ASP A 343 -15.13 24.64 16.48
CA ASP A 343 -15.76 25.97 16.59
C ASP A 343 -15.25 26.88 15.47
N ILE A 344 -16.13 27.17 14.52
CA ILE A 344 -15.82 28.08 13.43
C ILE A 344 -15.73 29.52 14.03
N SER A 345 -14.53 30.07 14.05
CA SER A 345 -14.38 31.49 14.37
C SER A 345 -15.02 32.33 13.25
N GLN A 346 -15.77 33.37 13.62
CA GLN A 346 -16.41 34.30 12.66
C GLN A 346 -15.42 34.90 11.64
N SER A 347 -14.12 34.88 11.92
CA SER A 347 -13.05 35.32 11.03
C SER A 347 -12.81 34.38 9.84
N GLN A 348 -13.06 33.07 9.98
CA GLN A 348 -12.87 32.12 8.90
C GLN A 348 -14.01 32.14 7.86
N VAL A 349 -15.25 32.39 8.32
CA VAL A 349 -16.41 32.51 7.43
C VAL A 349 -16.31 33.78 6.59
N SER A 350 -15.78 34.87 7.15
CA SER A 350 -15.61 36.15 6.42
C SER A 350 -14.45 36.12 5.41
N ALA A 351 -13.47 35.22 5.56
CA ALA A 351 -12.38 35.09 4.61
C ALA A 351 -12.83 34.33 3.33
N VAL A 352 -13.69 33.32 3.47
CA VAL A 352 -14.22 32.54 2.34
C VAL A 352 -15.23 33.36 1.53
N SER A 353 -16.11 34.14 2.18
CA SER A 353 -17.06 35.00 1.46
C SER A 353 -16.40 36.16 0.68
N ARG A 354 -15.18 36.58 1.00
CA ARG A 354 -14.46 37.64 0.27
C ARG A 354 -13.83 37.16 -1.02
N VAL A 355 -13.61 35.85 -1.20
CA VAL A 355 -13.06 35.27 -2.42
C VAL A 355 -14.15 35.14 -3.52
N GLU A 356 -15.43 34.97 -3.12
CA GLU A 356 -16.54 34.87 -4.09
C GLU A 356 -17.08 36.20 -4.62
N THR A 357 -16.85 37.33 -3.93
CA THR A 357 -17.45 38.64 -4.31
C THR A 357 -16.49 39.53 -5.07
N GLY A 358 -15.38 39.13 -5.59
CA GLY A 358 -14.60 39.87 -6.61
C GLY A 358 -14.44 41.40 -6.40
N GLU A 359 -14.53 41.92 -5.17
CA GLU A 359 -14.35 43.35 -4.91
C GLU A 359 -12.86 43.71 -4.80
N THR A 360 -12.31 44.08 -5.95
CA THR A 360 -11.07 44.88 -6.02
C THR A 360 -11.37 46.26 -5.42
N THR A 361 -11.04 46.45 -4.16
CA THR A 361 -10.96 47.79 -3.56
C THR A 361 -9.71 48.49 -4.07
N GLU A 362 -9.88 49.32 -5.09
CA GLU A 362 -8.95 50.43 -5.39
C GLU A 362 -8.95 51.39 -4.17
N THR A 363 -7.92 51.35 -3.38
CA THR A 363 -7.62 52.42 -2.41
C THR A 363 -6.82 53.50 -3.13
N ALA A 364 -7.53 54.55 -3.50
CA ALA A 364 -6.95 55.84 -3.81
C ALA A 364 -6.22 56.39 -2.56
N GLN A 365 -4.93 56.55 -2.65
CA GLN A 365 -4.19 57.48 -1.78
C GLN A 365 -3.41 58.48 -2.64
N THR A 366 -3.85 59.70 -2.48
CA THR A 366 -3.28 60.94 -2.99
C THR A 366 -1.92 61.27 -2.40
N ASN A 367 -1.02 61.73 -3.30
CA ASN A 367 0.02 62.74 -3.13
C ASN A 367 1.01 62.73 -1.97
N SER A 368 2.28 62.58 -2.29
CA SER A 368 3.22 63.70 -2.12
C SER A 368 4.55 63.45 -2.89
N ALA A 369 4.95 64.51 -3.54
CA ALA A 369 6.07 64.70 -4.43
C ALA A 369 7.46 64.38 -3.83
N ARG A 370 8.42 63.94 -4.68
CA ARG A 370 9.67 64.64 -5.00
C ARG A 370 10.60 63.78 -5.88
N GLN A 371 10.88 64.35 -7.06
CA GLN A 371 12.18 64.55 -7.74
C GLN A 371 13.16 63.35 -7.74
N ALA A 372 13.73 62.91 -8.83
CA ALA A 372 14.31 63.45 -10.04
C ALA A 372 15.00 62.28 -10.76
N ALA A 373 14.74 62.11 -11.94
CA ALA A 373 15.45 62.12 -13.21
C ALA A 373 16.69 61.19 -13.40
N PRO A 374 17.10 60.96 -14.64
CA PRO A 374 17.23 59.64 -15.25
C PRO A 374 18.67 59.39 -15.80
N VAL A 375 19.01 58.20 -16.23
CA VAL A 375 20.11 57.89 -17.20
C VAL A 375 19.99 56.38 -17.48
N ALA A 376 19.92 55.87 -18.59
CA ALA A 376 20.35 55.94 -19.95
C ALA A 376 20.40 54.51 -20.52
N ARG A 377 19.93 54.42 -21.72
CA ARG A 377 20.02 53.31 -22.69
C ARG A 377 21.42 52.75 -22.86
N ALA A 378 21.50 51.43 -23.12
CA ALA A 378 22.37 50.97 -24.19
C ALA A 378 21.80 49.66 -24.76
N SER A 379 21.35 49.79 -25.98
CA SER A 379 21.13 48.71 -26.96
C SER A 379 22.51 48.25 -27.44
N GLN A 380 22.64 46.97 -27.74
CA GLN A 380 23.43 46.51 -28.90
C GLN A 380 22.98 45.14 -29.36
N GLU A 381 22.38 45.15 -30.53
CA GLU A 381 22.31 44.05 -31.51
C GLU A 381 23.73 43.68 -31.96
N ILE A 382 23.89 42.42 -32.36
CA ILE A 382 24.67 41.97 -33.56
C ILE A 382 24.26 40.51 -33.78
N SER A 383 23.42 40.24 -34.77
CA SER A 383 23.60 39.66 -36.12
C SER A 383 24.63 38.53 -36.22
N GLY A 384 24.17 37.36 -36.52
CA GLY A 384 24.21 36.67 -37.82
C GLY A 384 25.47 35.82 -37.99
N ILE A 385 25.28 34.58 -38.38
CA ILE A 385 25.74 33.97 -39.63
C ILE A 385 25.30 32.49 -39.66
N SER A 386 24.69 32.21 -40.79
CA SER A 386 24.24 30.92 -41.35
C SER A 386 25.43 30.17 -41.99
N SER A 387 25.38 28.82 -41.97
CA SER A 387 25.67 27.90 -43.10
C SER A 387 25.81 26.47 -42.58
N ASN A 388 24.87 25.59 -42.88
CA ASN A 388 24.79 24.76 -44.09
C ASN A 388 25.95 23.76 -44.26
N SER A 389 25.67 22.45 -44.03
CA SER A 389 26.07 21.36 -44.92
C SER A 389 25.70 19.97 -44.35
N GLN A 390 24.73 19.33 -44.95
CA GLN A 390 24.61 17.88 -45.10
C GLN A 390 25.32 17.48 -46.42
N PRO A 391 25.36 16.20 -46.83
CA PRO A 391 25.68 14.92 -46.17
C PRO A 391 26.79 14.14 -46.93
N GLN A 392 27.29 13.05 -46.40
CA GLN A 392 27.79 11.98 -47.27
C GLN A 392 27.72 10.59 -46.59
N THR A 393 27.04 9.73 -47.28
CA THR A 393 27.06 8.27 -47.27
C THR A 393 28.48 7.71 -47.51
N ASN A 394 28.87 6.65 -46.82
CA ASN A 394 29.52 5.54 -47.52
C ASN A 394 29.40 4.18 -46.80
N ARG A 395 29.15 3.22 -47.66
CA ARG A 395 29.01 1.77 -47.40
C ARG A 395 30.40 1.08 -47.33
N ARG A 396 30.36 -0.14 -46.78
CA ARG A 396 31.26 -1.32 -46.94
C ARG A 396 32.46 -1.35 -45.99
N HIS A 397 32.63 -2.33 -45.16
CA HIS A 397 32.72 -3.79 -45.37
C HIS A 397 32.23 -4.51 -44.10
#